data_c69a9e8c9c1e2dc9320e17651ea0f9ea
#
_entry.id   c69a9e8c9c1e2dc9320e17651ea0f9ea
#
_cell.length_a   1.000
_cell.length_b   1.000
_cell.length_c   1.000
_cell.angle_alpha   90.00
_cell.angle_beta   90.00
_cell.angle_gamma   90.00
#
_symmetry.space_group_name_H-M   'P 1'
#
loop_
_entity.id
_entity.type
_entity.pdbx_description
1 polymer ?
#
loop_
_entity_poly.entity_id
_entity_poly.type
_entity_poly.pdbx_seq_one_letter_code
_entity_poly.pdbx_strand_id
1 'polypeptide(L)'
;MKLSNAVEKYVAMKRSFGISNRWSVGLLCAFLRQTGDVSIGSVSKSNVLRFLDLGRTSGVTWMVKYRKLKAFFQYWMARGELGELPMPRPRAAAGRPAVAPYIYSVSDMRRLLWGTCFMDRLASRALEPPTVRAVLMFLYGTGSRIDETLALTKSDVDLRNYTVTFRGSTRSARTIPIGPTLVQWLRVYSISNNYDAENFFARKNGKAIEPRLLLRTFESVRRRTGVSRVDGMGRQPRLRDLRRTFAVNCLKAWTDQRKDLRKMLPILAAYLGHVNLSSTEEYLLLAPNRFRKQLSTLSPAFVQEC
;
A
#
# COMPACT_ATOMS: atom_id res chain seq x y z
N MET A 1 -16.04 17.18 27.86
CA MET A 1 -16.59 17.09 26.49
C MET A 1 -17.13 15.69 26.24
N LYS A 2 -18.25 15.51 25.50
CA LYS A 2 -18.76 14.18 25.10
C LYS A 2 -17.84 13.50 24.08
N LEU A 3 -17.80 12.17 24.11
CA LEU A 3 -16.92 11.36 23.22
C LEU A 3 -17.30 11.52 21.74
N SER A 4 -18.59 11.66 21.43
CA SER A 4 -19.08 11.95 20.07
C SER A 4 -18.45 13.24 19.50
N ASN A 5 -18.53 14.33 20.26
CA ASN A 5 -17.97 15.62 19.90
C ASN A 5 -16.43 15.57 19.78
N ALA A 6 -15.78 14.81 20.68
CA ALA A 6 -14.34 14.59 20.59
C ALA A 6 -13.93 13.86 19.30
N VAL A 7 -14.66 12.83 18.91
CA VAL A 7 -14.41 12.10 17.65
C VAL A 7 -14.63 13.01 16.45
N GLU A 8 -15.72 13.76 16.41
CA GLU A 8 -16.04 14.67 15.30
C GLU A 8 -14.96 15.74 15.11
N LYS A 9 -14.60 16.46 16.18
CA LYS A 9 -13.55 17.49 16.13
C LYS A 9 -12.19 16.92 15.74
N TYR A 10 -11.82 15.73 16.25
CA TYR A 10 -10.57 15.08 15.84
C TYR A 10 -10.57 14.68 14.36
N VAL A 11 -11.67 14.16 13.86
CA VAL A 11 -11.82 13.80 12.44
C VAL A 11 -11.78 15.05 11.56
N ALA A 12 -12.47 16.14 11.95
CA ALA A 12 -12.44 17.41 11.23
C ALA A 12 -11.03 17.98 11.14
N MET A 13 -10.31 17.99 12.28
CA MET A 13 -8.90 18.40 12.30
C MET A 13 -8.03 17.54 11.38
N LYS A 14 -8.19 16.20 11.42
CA LYS A 14 -7.42 15.33 10.52
C LYS A 14 -7.71 15.60 9.04
N ARG A 15 -8.95 15.93 8.70
CA ARG A 15 -9.36 16.31 7.34
C ARG A 15 -8.74 17.64 6.90
N SER A 16 -8.68 18.64 7.77
CA SER A 16 -8.06 19.94 7.43
C SER A 16 -6.57 19.81 7.11
N PHE A 17 -5.87 18.81 7.69
CA PHE A 17 -4.49 18.48 7.34
C PHE A 17 -4.36 17.49 6.17
N GLY A 18 -5.45 17.25 5.39
CA GLY A 18 -5.43 16.30 4.28
C GLY A 18 -5.30 14.82 4.70
N ILE A 19 -5.35 14.53 6.01
CA ILE A 19 -5.19 13.17 6.55
C ILE A 19 -6.59 12.55 6.70
N SER A 20 -7.20 12.15 5.57
CA SER A 20 -8.47 11.42 5.60
C SER A 20 -8.22 9.92 5.43
N ASN A 21 -8.52 9.15 6.48
CA ASN A 21 -8.49 7.69 6.41
C ASN A 21 -9.83 7.12 6.88
N ARG A 22 -10.66 6.67 5.93
CA ARG A 22 -11.98 6.05 6.19
C ARG A 22 -11.92 4.99 7.29
N TRP A 23 -10.86 4.18 7.30
CA TRP A 23 -10.69 3.13 8.30
C TRP A 23 -10.50 3.70 9.72
N SER A 24 -9.70 4.77 9.86
CA SER A 24 -9.48 5.41 11.16
C SER A 24 -10.76 6.06 11.70
N VAL A 25 -11.54 6.68 10.82
CA VAL A 25 -12.87 7.25 11.17
C VAL A 25 -13.80 6.12 11.60
N GLY A 26 -13.92 5.06 10.80
CA GLY A 26 -14.76 3.90 11.12
C GLY A 26 -14.38 3.23 12.45
N LEU A 27 -13.08 3.19 12.79
CA LEU A 27 -12.59 2.67 14.06
C LEU A 27 -13.03 3.52 15.25
N LEU A 28 -12.92 4.85 15.17
CA LEU A 28 -13.36 5.76 16.22
C LEU A 28 -14.88 5.73 16.39
N CYS A 29 -15.64 5.67 15.29
CA CYS A 29 -17.10 5.49 15.33
C CYS A 29 -17.49 4.14 15.95
N ALA A 30 -16.75 3.08 15.71
CA ALA A 30 -16.99 1.77 16.32
C ALA A 30 -16.67 1.80 17.82
N PHE A 31 -15.60 2.49 18.23
CA PHE A 31 -15.25 2.71 19.61
C PHE A 31 -16.35 3.49 20.36
N LEU A 32 -16.83 4.58 19.76
CA LEU A 32 -17.93 5.39 20.29
C LEU A 32 -19.20 4.54 20.49
N ARG A 33 -19.59 3.74 19.48
CA ARG A 33 -20.79 2.87 19.58
C ARG A 33 -20.69 1.84 20.69
N GLN A 34 -19.50 1.32 20.96
CA GLN A 34 -19.30 0.32 22.01
C GLN A 34 -19.22 0.95 23.41
N THR A 35 -18.58 2.11 23.52
CA THR A 35 -18.35 2.79 24.82
C THR A 35 -19.58 3.57 25.26
N GLY A 36 -20.41 3.99 24.32
CA GLY A 36 -21.48 4.97 24.52
C GLY A 36 -20.97 6.40 24.44
N ASP A 37 -21.88 7.36 24.36
CA ASP A 37 -21.56 8.79 24.29
C ASP A 37 -21.34 9.38 25.68
N VAL A 38 -20.34 8.87 26.39
CA VAL A 38 -19.90 9.32 27.72
C VAL A 38 -18.98 10.54 27.64
N SER A 39 -18.66 11.17 28.77
CA SER A 39 -17.58 12.16 28.81
C SER A 39 -16.25 11.53 28.40
N ILE A 40 -15.42 12.22 27.61
CA ILE A 40 -14.12 11.69 27.24
C ILE A 40 -13.22 11.43 28.46
N GLY A 41 -13.35 12.24 29.51
CA GLY A 41 -12.61 12.07 30.76
C GLY A 41 -13.08 10.86 31.60
N SER A 42 -14.27 10.32 31.34
CA SER A 42 -14.77 9.12 32.02
C SER A 42 -14.43 7.81 31.31
N VAL A 43 -13.76 7.89 30.16
CA VAL A 43 -13.30 6.70 29.42
C VAL A 43 -12.20 6.02 30.22
N SER A 44 -12.42 4.77 30.61
CA SER A 44 -11.46 3.99 31.39
C SER A 44 -10.57 3.10 30.55
N LYS A 45 -9.44 2.64 31.14
CA LYS A 45 -8.56 1.61 30.51
C LYS A 45 -9.34 0.34 30.17
N SER A 46 -10.36 -0.03 30.97
CA SER A 46 -11.21 -1.19 30.69
C SER A 46 -12.11 -1.01 29.48
N ASN A 47 -12.66 0.19 29.22
CA ASN A 47 -13.40 0.48 27.99
C ASN A 47 -12.53 0.29 26.75
N VAL A 48 -11.31 0.83 26.78
CA VAL A 48 -10.37 0.71 25.68
C VAL A 48 -9.96 -0.75 25.48
N LEU A 49 -9.64 -1.49 26.55
CA LEU A 49 -9.23 -2.89 26.46
C LEU A 49 -10.35 -3.76 25.86
N ARG A 50 -11.60 -3.59 26.34
CA ARG A 50 -12.77 -4.29 25.81
C ARG A 50 -12.92 -4.07 24.30
N PHE A 51 -12.71 -2.84 23.82
CA PHE A 51 -12.77 -2.53 22.39
C PHE A 51 -11.61 -3.16 21.61
N LEU A 52 -10.41 -3.14 22.14
CA LEU A 52 -9.24 -3.74 21.49
C LEU A 52 -9.41 -5.26 21.34
N ASP A 53 -10.04 -5.89 22.33
CA ASP A 53 -10.26 -7.35 22.38
C ASP A 53 -11.54 -7.79 21.69
N LEU A 54 -12.37 -6.86 21.20
CA LEU A 54 -13.61 -7.18 20.52
C LEU A 54 -13.37 -7.97 19.23
N GLY A 55 -13.92 -9.20 19.19
CA GLY A 55 -13.78 -10.15 18.09
C GLY A 55 -12.43 -10.89 18.12
N ARG A 56 -12.26 -11.88 17.22
CA ARG A 56 -10.99 -12.62 17.02
C ARG A 56 -9.96 -11.72 16.33
N THR A 57 -9.47 -10.72 17.04
CA THR A 57 -8.48 -9.77 16.51
C THR A 57 -7.09 -10.40 16.51
N SER A 58 -6.44 -10.42 15.33
CA SER A 58 -5.01 -10.77 15.28
C SER A 58 -4.18 -9.74 16.05
N GLY A 59 -3.06 -10.15 16.65
CA GLY A 59 -2.16 -9.22 17.38
C GLY A 59 -1.76 -7.98 16.56
N VAL A 60 -1.60 -8.13 15.25
CA VAL A 60 -1.34 -7.01 14.31
C VAL A 60 -2.52 -6.04 14.27
N THR A 61 -3.75 -6.52 14.15
CA THR A 61 -4.95 -5.67 14.12
C THR A 61 -5.16 -4.99 15.48
N TRP A 62 -4.91 -5.71 16.58
CA TRP A 62 -4.95 -5.18 17.93
C TRP A 62 -3.98 -3.98 18.07
N MET A 63 -2.72 -4.14 17.66
CA MET A 63 -1.72 -3.07 17.72
C MET A 63 -2.06 -1.89 16.83
N VAL A 64 -2.66 -2.13 15.66
CA VAL A 64 -3.11 -1.02 14.78
C VAL A 64 -4.25 -0.25 15.44
N LYS A 65 -5.26 -0.92 15.99
CA LYS A 65 -6.34 -0.28 16.78
C LYS A 65 -5.74 0.51 17.95
N TYR A 66 -4.84 -0.11 18.73
CA TYR A 66 -4.16 0.49 19.88
C TYR A 66 -3.46 1.80 19.49
N ARG A 67 -2.62 1.80 18.47
CA ARG A 67 -1.89 3.00 18.03
C ARG A 67 -2.83 4.13 17.59
N LYS A 68 -3.95 3.81 16.96
CA LYS A 68 -4.94 4.82 16.54
C LYS A 68 -5.69 5.43 17.72
N LEU A 69 -6.13 4.63 18.68
CA LEU A 69 -6.76 5.12 19.90
C LEU A 69 -5.75 5.92 20.75
N LYS A 70 -4.50 5.43 20.86
CA LYS A 70 -3.45 6.17 21.58
C LYS A 70 -3.26 7.57 20.99
N ALA A 71 -3.15 7.69 19.66
CA ALA A 71 -3.00 8.98 19.00
C ALA A 71 -4.22 9.90 19.20
N PHE A 72 -5.44 9.33 19.25
CA PHE A 72 -6.65 10.07 19.54
C PHE A 72 -6.65 10.62 20.98
N PHE A 73 -6.37 9.79 21.97
CA PHE A 73 -6.35 10.21 23.37
C PHE A 73 -5.17 11.14 23.67
N GLN A 74 -3.98 10.93 23.08
CA GLN A 74 -2.85 11.85 23.21
C GLN A 74 -3.18 13.25 22.67
N TYR A 75 -3.93 13.34 21.59
CA TYR A 75 -4.38 14.62 21.03
C TYR A 75 -5.26 15.39 22.03
N TRP A 76 -6.18 14.69 22.71
CA TRP A 76 -7.08 15.32 23.70
C TRP A 76 -6.40 15.58 25.05
N MET A 77 -5.45 14.75 25.44
CA MET A 77 -4.62 14.98 26.61
C MET A 77 -3.76 16.24 26.45
N ALA A 78 -3.17 16.44 25.27
CA ALA A 78 -2.41 17.65 24.95
C ALA A 78 -3.26 18.94 24.93
N ARG A 79 -4.60 18.82 24.92
CA ARG A 79 -5.56 19.95 25.01
C ARG A 79 -6.22 20.10 26.38
N GLY A 80 -5.74 19.39 27.37
CA GLY A 80 -6.26 19.45 28.75
C GLY A 80 -7.61 18.80 28.95
N GLU A 81 -8.17 18.08 27.96
CA GLU A 81 -9.46 17.39 28.08
C GLU A 81 -9.38 16.06 28.87
N LEU A 82 -8.16 15.57 29.07
CA LEU A 82 -7.84 14.34 29.80
C LEU A 82 -6.67 14.58 30.75
N GLY A 83 -6.84 14.19 31.99
CA GLY A 83 -5.76 14.21 32.97
C GLY A 83 -4.80 13.03 32.87
N GLU A 84 -5.30 11.86 32.44
CA GLU A 84 -4.51 10.65 32.27
C GLU A 84 -4.89 9.94 30.97
N LEU A 85 -3.92 9.24 30.37
CA LEU A 85 -4.13 8.48 29.14
C LEU A 85 -4.88 7.17 29.46
N PRO A 86 -6.13 6.96 28.96
CA PRO A 86 -6.91 5.76 29.29
C PRO A 86 -6.46 4.55 28.46
N MET A 87 -5.15 4.37 28.30
CA MET A 87 -4.59 3.30 27.46
C MET A 87 -4.06 2.15 28.31
N PRO A 88 -4.41 0.89 27.99
CA PRO A 88 -3.79 -0.27 28.63
C PRO A 88 -2.31 -0.37 28.24
N ARG A 89 -1.56 -1.21 28.95
CA ARG A 89 -0.20 -1.56 28.50
C ARG A 89 -0.26 -2.22 27.12
N PRO A 90 0.64 -1.83 26.20
CA PRO A 90 0.68 -2.47 24.87
C PRO A 90 1.00 -3.95 25.05
N ARG A 91 0.26 -4.81 24.35
CA ARG A 91 0.63 -6.21 24.26
C ARG A 91 1.93 -6.31 23.47
N ALA A 92 2.86 -7.12 23.97
CA ALA A 92 4.02 -7.49 23.16
C ALA A 92 3.47 -8.01 21.81
N ALA A 93 3.96 -7.46 20.72
CA ALA A 93 3.63 -7.99 19.41
C ALA A 93 4.09 -9.45 19.43
N ALA A 94 3.15 -10.39 19.50
CA ALA A 94 3.50 -11.77 19.25
C ALA A 94 4.12 -11.78 17.85
N GLY A 95 5.43 -11.91 17.80
CA GLY A 95 6.21 -11.83 16.58
C GLY A 95 5.76 -12.91 15.63
N ARG A 96 4.75 -12.60 14.81
CA ARG A 96 4.58 -13.38 13.60
C ARG A 96 5.82 -13.10 12.77
N PRO A 97 6.60 -14.11 12.40
CA PRO A 97 7.74 -13.92 11.53
C PRO A 97 7.28 -13.08 10.34
N ALA A 98 8.02 -12.02 10.06
CA ALA A 98 7.69 -11.14 8.93
C ALA A 98 7.67 -12.02 7.69
N VAL A 99 6.48 -12.31 7.16
CA VAL A 99 6.36 -13.14 5.97
C VAL A 99 7.08 -12.42 4.84
N ALA A 100 8.20 -12.97 4.40
CA ALA A 100 8.96 -12.43 3.29
C ALA A 100 8.02 -12.18 2.10
N PRO A 101 8.03 -11.00 1.50
CA PRO A 101 7.20 -10.70 0.35
C PRO A 101 7.60 -11.57 -0.83
N TYR A 102 6.67 -11.79 -1.74
CA TYR A 102 6.96 -12.49 -2.98
C TYR A 102 7.63 -11.53 -3.97
N ILE A 103 8.74 -11.97 -4.59
CA ILE A 103 9.41 -11.25 -5.67
C ILE A 103 9.10 -11.98 -6.97
N TYR A 104 8.33 -11.32 -7.83
CA TYR A 104 7.92 -11.89 -9.11
C TYR A 104 9.10 -12.06 -10.06
N SER A 105 9.27 -13.25 -10.60
CA SER A 105 10.20 -13.49 -11.70
C SER A 105 9.63 -12.96 -13.01
N VAL A 106 10.47 -12.83 -14.02
CA VAL A 106 10.02 -12.49 -15.39
C VAL A 106 9.06 -13.55 -15.93
N SER A 107 9.29 -14.83 -15.60
CA SER A 107 8.40 -15.93 -16.00
C SER A 107 7.04 -15.84 -15.31
N ASP A 108 6.97 -15.42 -14.04
CA ASP A 108 5.71 -15.18 -13.35
C ASP A 108 4.91 -14.07 -14.03
N MET A 109 5.58 -12.97 -14.35
CA MET A 109 4.93 -11.87 -15.05
C MET A 109 4.41 -12.27 -16.44
N ARG A 110 5.20 -13.03 -17.19
CA ARG A 110 4.75 -13.58 -18.49
C ARG A 110 3.52 -14.45 -18.33
N ARG A 111 3.50 -15.36 -17.35
CA ARG A 111 2.33 -16.22 -17.04
C ARG A 111 1.11 -15.38 -16.64
N LEU A 112 1.26 -14.39 -15.77
CA LEU A 112 0.17 -13.50 -15.38
C LEU A 112 -0.41 -12.74 -16.57
N LEU A 113 0.47 -12.15 -17.42
CA LEU A 113 0.03 -11.41 -18.61
C LEU A 113 -0.66 -12.32 -19.62
N TRP A 114 -0.11 -13.51 -19.85
CA TRP A 114 -0.75 -14.52 -20.71
C TRP A 114 -2.11 -14.96 -20.13
N GLY A 115 -2.20 -15.16 -18.82
CA GLY A 115 -3.46 -15.54 -18.17
C GLY A 115 -4.58 -14.51 -18.34
N THR A 116 -4.26 -13.24 -18.61
CA THR A 116 -5.29 -12.23 -18.90
C THR A 116 -6.02 -12.50 -20.23
N CYS A 117 -5.40 -13.21 -21.17
CA CYS A 117 -6.03 -13.58 -22.45
C CYS A 117 -7.23 -14.53 -22.28
N PHE A 118 -7.27 -15.24 -21.15
CA PHE A 118 -8.32 -16.24 -20.88
C PHE A 118 -9.37 -15.72 -19.88
N MET A 119 -9.40 -14.43 -19.60
CA MET A 119 -10.34 -13.83 -18.64
C MET A 119 -11.80 -13.92 -19.08
N ASP A 120 -12.06 -13.96 -20.39
CA ASP A 120 -13.42 -14.08 -20.93
C ASP A 120 -14.14 -15.36 -20.48
N ARG A 121 -13.38 -16.39 -20.09
CA ARG A 121 -13.87 -17.64 -19.50
C ARG A 121 -14.06 -17.56 -17.98
N LEU A 122 -13.73 -16.42 -17.36
CA LEU A 122 -13.95 -16.19 -15.93
C LEU A 122 -15.33 -15.56 -15.74
N ALA A 123 -16.06 -16.02 -14.75
CA ALA A 123 -17.40 -15.53 -14.39
C ALA A 123 -17.45 -14.03 -14.05
N SER A 124 -16.31 -13.38 -13.90
CA SER A 124 -16.17 -11.94 -13.59
C SER A 124 -15.83 -11.16 -14.88
N ARG A 125 -16.84 -10.88 -15.70
CA ARG A 125 -16.73 -9.91 -16.83
C ARG A 125 -16.58 -8.45 -16.38
N ALA A 126 -16.17 -8.20 -15.15
CA ALA A 126 -16.19 -6.86 -14.57
C ALA A 126 -15.01 -5.97 -14.98
N LEU A 127 -13.90 -6.56 -15.47
CA LEU A 127 -12.73 -5.85 -16.03
C LEU A 127 -12.31 -6.49 -17.33
N GLU A 128 -12.02 -5.63 -18.31
CA GLU A 128 -11.55 -6.06 -19.63
C GLU A 128 -10.11 -6.58 -19.55
N PRO A 129 -9.76 -7.68 -20.25
CA PRO A 129 -8.42 -8.24 -20.29
C PRO A 129 -7.32 -7.23 -20.60
N PRO A 130 -7.45 -6.33 -21.62
CA PRO A 130 -6.45 -5.32 -21.91
C PRO A 130 -6.24 -4.35 -20.73
N THR A 131 -7.30 -3.97 -20.04
CA THR A 131 -7.22 -3.08 -18.88
C THR A 131 -6.45 -3.72 -17.72
N VAL A 132 -6.74 -5.00 -17.42
CA VAL A 132 -6.01 -5.72 -16.37
C VAL A 132 -4.54 -5.86 -16.73
N ARG A 133 -4.24 -6.19 -17.99
CA ARG A 133 -2.87 -6.30 -18.50
C ARG A 133 -2.12 -4.98 -18.39
N ALA A 134 -2.72 -3.87 -18.80
CA ALA A 134 -2.12 -2.55 -18.72
C ALA A 134 -1.83 -2.15 -17.28
N VAL A 135 -2.77 -2.38 -16.34
CA VAL A 135 -2.56 -2.11 -14.92
C VAL A 135 -1.44 -2.98 -14.34
N LEU A 136 -1.37 -4.27 -14.67
CA LEU A 136 -0.29 -5.15 -14.21
C LEU A 136 1.08 -4.70 -14.71
N MET A 137 1.18 -4.35 -15.99
CA MET A 137 2.42 -3.82 -16.59
C MET A 137 2.83 -2.51 -15.95
N PHE A 138 1.86 -1.62 -15.71
CA PHE A 138 2.11 -0.33 -15.06
C PHE A 138 2.62 -0.50 -13.62
N LEU A 139 1.96 -1.33 -12.81
CA LEU A 139 2.39 -1.61 -11.44
C LEU A 139 3.77 -2.28 -11.40
N TYR A 140 4.06 -3.20 -12.32
CA TYR A 140 5.35 -3.86 -12.42
C TYR A 140 6.47 -2.91 -12.86
N GLY A 141 6.19 -2.03 -13.83
CA GLY A 141 7.17 -1.12 -14.43
C GLY A 141 7.41 0.18 -13.64
N THR A 142 6.50 0.54 -12.70
CA THR A 142 6.62 1.78 -11.92
C THR A 142 6.70 1.54 -10.41
N GLY A 143 6.30 0.39 -9.93
CA GLY A 143 6.19 0.14 -8.50
C GLY A 143 5.19 1.05 -7.78
N SER A 144 4.29 1.74 -8.49
CA SER A 144 3.27 2.61 -7.90
C SER A 144 2.32 1.85 -6.98
N ARG A 145 1.59 2.57 -6.13
CA ARG A 145 0.53 1.96 -5.32
C ARG A 145 -0.71 1.73 -6.16
N ILE A 146 -1.47 0.70 -5.83
CA ILE A 146 -2.72 0.37 -6.53
C ILE A 146 -3.66 1.57 -6.54
N ASP A 147 -3.85 2.21 -5.38
CA ASP A 147 -4.76 3.35 -5.25
C ASP A 147 -4.29 4.55 -6.09
N GLU A 148 -2.99 4.84 -6.11
CA GLU A 148 -2.39 5.89 -6.95
C GLU A 148 -2.57 5.57 -8.44
N THR A 149 -2.35 4.32 -8.84
CA THR A 149 -2.50 3.88 -10.24
C THR A 149 -3.94 3.99 -10.73
N LEU A 150 -4.90 3.55 -9.92
CA LEU A 150 -6.32 3.59 -10.29
C LEU A 150 -6.92 4.99 -10.25
N ALA A 151 -6.29 5.94 -9.56
CA ALA A 151 -6.69 7.33 -9.50
C ALA A 151 -6.11 8.19 -10.63
N LEU A 152 -5.18 7.65 -11.47
CA LEU A 152 -4.60 8.39 -12.58
C LEU A 152 -5.68 8.82 -13.57
N THR A 153 -5.69 10.09 -13.91
CA THR A 153 -6.49 10.64 -15.01
C THR A 153 -5.73 10.55 -16.33
N LYS A 154 -6.41 10.72 -17.45
CA LYS A 154 -5.77 10.78 -18.78
C LYS A 154 -4.73 11.91 -18.85
N SER A 155 -4.98 13.05 -18.19
CA SER A 155 -4.05 14.19 -18.14
C SER A 155 -2.83 13.96 -17.25
N ASP A 156 -2.84 12.96 -16.37
CA ASP A 156 -1.72 12.62 -15.51
C ASP A 156 -0.66 11.75 -16.21
N VAL A 157 -1.00 11.17 -17.37
CA VAL A 157 -0.14 10.23 -18.10
C VAL A 157 0.32 10.89 -19.40
N ASP A 158 1.54 11.44 -19.39
CA ASP A 158 2.17 12.03 -20.56
C ASP A 158 3.04 11.01 -21.30
N LEU A 159 2.44 10.36 -22.30
CA LEU A 159 3.13 9.36 -23.10
C LEU A 159 4.11 9.97 -24.12
N ARG A 160 4.05 11.31 -24.37
CA ARG A 160 5.00 11.99 -25.27
C ARG A 160 6.31 12.25 -24.53
N ASN A 161 6.22 12.77 -23.31
CA ASN A 161 7.38 13.11 -22.48
C ASN A 161 7.80 11.94 -21.56
N TYR A 162 7.19 10.78 -21.68
CA TYR A 162 7.52 9.58 -20.87
C TYR A 162 7.41 9.82 -19.36
N THR A 163 6.37 10.54 -18.93
CA THR A 163 6.16 10.87 -17.53
C THR A 163 4.77 10.54 -17.03
N VAL A 164 4.66 10.34 -15.73
CA VAL A 164 3.38 10.15 -15.03
C VAL A 164 3.39 10.99 -13.76
N THR A 165 2.32 11.76 -13.55
CA THR A 165 2.14 12.60 -12.38
C THR A 165 1.14 11.99 -11.41
N PHE A 166 1.59 11.65 -10.22
CA PHE A 166 0.70 11.22 -9.14
C PHE A 166 0.29 12.42 -8.29
N ARG A 167 -0.99 12.75 -8.32
CA ARG A 167 -1.59 13.81 -7.47
C ARG A 167 -1.97 13.19 -6.14
N GLY A 168 -1.20 13.46 -5.08
CA GLY A 168 -1.48 12.90 -3.77
C GLY A 168 -2.57 13.69 -3.03
N SER A 169 -3.60 13.04 -2.51
CA SER A 169 -4.53 13.64 -1.54
C SER A 169 -3.94 13.72 -0.12
N THR A 170 -2.95 12.90 0.18
CA THR A 170 -2.32 12.79 1.51
C THR A 170 -0.80 12.82 1.45
N ARG A 171 -0.19 13.00 0.28
CA ARG A 171 1.25 12.96 0.03
C ARG A 171 1.62 13.96 -1.05
N SER A 172 2.87 14.38 -1.06
CA SER A 172 3.40 15.27 -2.10
C SER A 172 3.11 14.72 -3.48
N ALA A 173 2.57 15.57 -4.35
CA ALA A 173 2.48 15.28 -5.77
C ALA A 173 3.88 14.99 -6.29
N ARG A 174 4.01 14.02 -7.18
CA ARG A 174 5.28 13.68 -7.80
C ARG A 174 5.09 13.27 -9.26
N THR A 175 6.01 13.72 -10.09
CA THR A 175 6.12 13.26 -11.47
C THR A 175 7.28 12.27 -11.56
N ILE A 176 7.04 11.12 -12.16
CA ILE A 176 8.04 10.08 -12.33
C ILE A 176 8.27 9.80 -13.82
N PRO A 177 9.50 9.53 -14.26
CA PRO A 177 9.75 9.01 -15.60
C PRO A 177 9.33 7.55 -15.69
N ILE A 178 8.85 7.16 -16.89
CA ILE A 178 8.51 5.79 -17.23
C ILE A 178 9.31 5.31 -18.45
N GLY A 179 9.67 4.03 -18.45
CA GLY A 179 10.52 3.47 -19.52
C GLY A 179 9.80 3.36 -20.86
N PRO A 180 10.56 3.38 -21.99
CA PRO A 180 10.00 3.40 -23.35
C PRO A 180 9.13 2.17 -23.64
N THR A 181 9.52 1.01 -23.19
CA THR A 181 8.73 -0.22 -23.35
C THR A 181 7.35 -0.10 -22.68
N LEU A 182 7.29 0.45 -21.46
CA LEU A 182 6.01 0.67 -20.79
C LEU A 182 5.16 1.69 -21.54
N VAL A 183 5.77 2.78 -22.05
CA VAL A 183 5.08 3.79 -22.87
C VAL A 183 4.44 3.17 -24.10
N GLN A 184 5.15 2.29 -24.81
CA GLN A 184 4.59 1.59 -25.97
C GLN A 184 3.34 0.77 -25.61
N TRP A 185 3.40 0.01 -24.51
CA TRP A 185 2.27 -0.75 -24.00
C TRP A 185 1.08 0.15 -23.64
N LEU A 186 1.34 1.28 -22.98
CA LEU A 186 0.29 2.23 -22.59
C LEU A 186 -0.30 2.96 -23.79
N ARG A 187 0.47 3.23 -24.85
CA ARG A 187 -0.04 3.79 -26.12
C ARG A 187 -1.01 2.82 -26.79
N VAL A 188 -0.62 1.55 -26.92
CA VAL A 188 -1.52 0.53 -27.47
C VAL A 188 -2.80 0.42 -26.64
N TYR A 189 -2.67 0.40 -25.32
CA TYR A 189 -3.82 0.38 -24.43
C TYR A 189 -4.72 1.60 -24.62
N SER A 190 -4.18 2.82 -24.64
CA SER A 190 -4.97 4.06 -24.74
C SER A 190 -5.71 4.18 -26.08
N ILE A 191 -5.13 3.69 -27.17
CA ILE A 191 -5.78 3.69 -28.49
C ILE A 191 -6.90 2.65 -28.53
N SER A 192 -6.62 1.42 -28.08
CA SER A 192 -7.57 0.30 -28.14
C SER A 192 -8.70 0.38 -27.13
N ASN A 193 -8.54 1.16 -26.06
CA ASN A 193 -9.49 1.26 -24.95
C ASN A 193 -9.80 2.72 -24.61
N ASN A 194 -10.11 3.50 -25.65
CA ASN A 194 -10.51 4.91 -25.48
C ASN A 194 -11.94 5.03 -24.98
N TYR A 195 -12.15 4.56 -23.75
CA TYR A 195 -13.44 4.72 -23.06
C TYR A 195 -13.71 6.18 -22.74
N ASP A 196 -14.97 6.57 -22.74
CA ASP A 196 -15.41 7.88 -22.21
C ASP A 196 -15.27 7.84 -20.67
N ALA A 197 -14.09 8.16 -20.20
CA ALA A 197 -13.69 8.09 -18.80
C ALA A 197 -12.64 9.14 -18.50
N GLU A 198 -12.73 9.72 -17.31
CA GLU A 198 -11.71 10.62 -16.78
C GLU A 198 -10.42 9.84 -16.41
N ASN A 199 -10.60 8.66 -15.79
CA ASN A 199 -9.47 7.84 -15.39
C ASN A 199 -8.75 7.23 -16.59
N PHE A 200 -7.41 7.18 -16.53
CA PHE A 200 -6.59 6.53 -17.55
C PHE A 200 -6.87 5.01 -17.62
N PHE A 201 -6.96 4.36 -16.45
CA PHE A 201 -7.42 2.98 -16.35
C PHE A 201 -8.87 2.95 -15.93
N ALA A 202 -9.75 2.58 -16.82
CA ALA A 202 -11.19 2.57 -16.61
C ALA A 202 -11.82 1.23 -17.02
N ARG A 203 -13.04 1.00 -16.57
CA ARG A 203 -13.90 -0.08 -17.04
C ARG A 203 -14.49 0.32 -18.40
N LYS A 204 -14.94 -0.67 -19.18
CA LYS A 204 -15.60 -0.45 -20.48
C LYS A 204 -16.76 0.55 -20.43
N ASN A 205 -17.45 0.61 -19.31
CA ASN A 205 -18.57 1.56 -19.09
C ASN A 205 -18.12 2.93 -18.57
N GLY A 206 -16.85 3.30 -18.69
CA GLY A 206 -16.28 4.57 -18.25
C GLY A 206 -16.09 4.71 -16.73
N LYS A 207 -16.60 3.78 -15.91
CA LYS A 207 -16.50 3.89 -14.46
C LYS A 207 -15.09 3.58 -13.96
N ALA A 208 -14.70 4.21 -12.86
CA ALA A 208 -13.46 3.93 -12.16
C ALA A 208 -13.37 2.45 -11.72
N ILE A 209 -12.16 1.93 -11.69
CA ILE A 209 -11.88 0.57 -11.21
C ILE A 209 -11.79 0.58 -9.69
N GLU A 210 -12.64 -0.18 -9.02
CA GLU A 210 -12.55 -0.36 -7.59
C GLU A 210 -11.33 -1.24 -7.24
N PRO A 211 -10.50 -0.87 -6.23
CA PRO A 211 -9.34 -1.68 -5.83
C PRO A 211 -9.71 -3.13 -5.48
N ARG A 212 -10.86 -3.35 -4.85
CA ARG A 212 -11.33 -4.70 -4.50
C ARG A 212 -11.63 -5.55 -5.73
N LEU A 213 -12.17 -4.94 -6.78
CA LEU A 213 -12.44 -5.62 -8.03
C LEU A 213 -11.15 -6.06 -8.70
N LEU A 214 -10.16 -5.15 -8.82
CA LEU A 214 -8.84 -5.46 -9.35
C LEU A 214 -8.16 -6.59 -8.57
N LEU A 215 -8.22 -6.55 -7.23
CA LEU A 215 -7.61 -7.58 -6.38
C LEU A 215 -8.24 -8.97 -6.61
N ARG A 216 -9.58 -9.05 -6.71
CA ARG A 216 -10.28 -10.31 -7.00
C ARG A 216 -9.93 -10.84 -8.39
N THR A 217 -9.91 -9.97 -9.39
CA THR A 217 -9.53 -10.33 -10.76
C THR A 217 -8.09 -10.83 -10.82
N PHE A 218 -7.16 -10.11 -10.20
CA PHE A 218 -5.76 -10.55 -10.10
C PHE A 218 -5.63 -11.92 -9.42
N GLU A 219 -6.33 -12.15 -8.32
CA GLU A 219 -6.29 -13.42 -7.61
C GLU A 219 -6.81 -14.57 -8.45
N SER A 220 -7.84 -14.34 -9.26
CA SER A 220 -8.36 -15.31 -10.21
C SER A 220 -7.36 -15.65 -11.29
N VAL A 221 -6.75 -14.61 -11.92
CA VAL A 221 -5.69 -14.78 -12.93
C VAL A 221 -4.50 -15.53 -12.34
N ARG A 222 -4.01 -15.11 -11.16
CA ARG A 222 -2.89 -15.74 -10.48
C ARG A 222 -3.10 -17.24 -10.24
N ARG A 223 -4.27 -17.60 -9.68
CA ARG A 223 -4.61 -19.02 -9.44
C ARG A 223 -4.62 -19.83 -10.73
N ARG A 224 -5.19 -19.28 -11.78
CA ARG A 224 -5.30 -19.97 -13.08
C ARG A 224 -3.96 -20.17 -13.75
N THR A 225 -3.04 -19.24 -13.61
CA THR A 225 -1.70 -19.31 -14.18
C THR A 225 -0.69 -20.09 -13.34
N GLY A 226 -1.12 -20.63 -12.20
CA GLY A 226 -0.25 -21.37 -11.30
C GLY A 226 0.86 -20.54 -10.65
N VAL A 227 0.75 -19.19 -10.68
CA VAL A 227 1.71 -18.34 -9.98
C VAL A 227 1.44 -18.43 -8.48
N SER A 228 2.23 -19.22 -7.80
CA SER A 228 2.06 -19.55 -6.39
C SER A 228 3.41 -19.61 -5.69
N ARG A 229 3.36 -19.54 -4.37
CA ARG A 229 4.50 -19.70 -3.50
C ARG A 229 4.63 -21.18 -3.14
N VAL A 230 5.82 -21.74 -3.33
CA VAL A 230 6.14 -23.14 -3.04
C VAL A 230 7.00 -23.31 -1.77
N ASP A 231 7.45 -22.20 -1.17
CA ASP A 231 8.35 -22.17 -0.04
C ASP A 231 7.68 -22.36 1.34
N GLY A 232 6.41 -22.73 1.38
CA GLY A 232 5.65 -22.95 2.62
C GLY A 232 5.38 -21.68 3.45
N MET A 233 5.86 -20.54 3.04
CA MET A 233 5.82 -19.25 3.75
C MET A 233 4.44 -18.56 3.72
N GLY A 234 3.41 -19.28 4.01
CA GLY A 234 2.08 -18.85 4.48
C GLY A 234 1.22 -17.87 3.65
N ARG A 235 1.79 -17.01 2.82
CA ARG A 235 1.00 -16.04 2.04
C ARG A 235 1.32 -16.08 0.56
N GLN A 236 0.30 -16.36 -0.23
CA GLN A 236 0.38 -16.37 -1.69
C GLN A 236 0.78 -15.00 -2.27
N PRO A 237 1.38 -14.96 -3.49
CA PRO A 237 1.78 -13.73 -4.17
C PRO A 237 0.61 -12.76 -4.28
N ARG A 238 0.84 -11.48 -3.96
CA ARG A 238 -0.18 -10.43 -3.95
C ARG A 238 0.14 -9.35 -4.95
N LEU A 239 -0.87 -8.65 -5.44
CA LEU A 239 -0.70 -7.54 -6.36
C LEU A 239 0.26 -6.45 -5.83
N ARG A 240 0.22 -6.14 -4.53
CA ARG A 240 1.14 -5.19 -3.90
C ARG A 240 2.61 -5.64 -3.87
N ASP A 241 2.88 -6.93 -4.06
CA ASP A 241 4.23 -7.44 -4.09
C ASP A 241 4.95 -7.06 -5.40
N LEU A 242 4.20 -6.62 -6.45
CA LEU A 242 4.78 -6.01 -7.67
C LEU A 242 5.61 -4.77 -7.37
N ARG A 243 5.17 -3.90 -6.44
CA ARG A 243 5.94 -2.75 -6.01
C ARG A 243 7.28 -3.14 -5.36
N ARG A 244 7.27 -4.21 -4.58
CA ARG A 244 8.49 -4.74 -3.97
C ARG A 244 9.42 -5.34 -5.02
N THR A 245 8.84 -6.05 -5.97
CA THR A 245 9.56 -6.58 -7.13
C THR A 245 10.24 -5.47 -7.92
N PHE A 246 9.52 -4.38 -8.23
CA PHE A 246 10.09 -3.21 -8.88
C PHE A 246 11.29 -2.66 -8.10
N ALA A 247 11.13 -2.39 -6.81
CA ALA A 247 12.20 -1.86 -5.98
C ALA A 247 13.43 -2.77 -5.95
N VAL A 248 13.23 -4.07 -5.73
CA VAL A 248 14.32 -5.06 -5.73
C VAL A 248 15.01 -5.12 -7.11
N ASN A 249 14.25 -5.04 -8.21
CA ASN A 249 14.82 -5.05 -9.56
C ASN A 249 15.65 -3.79 -9.84
N CYS A 250 15.21 -2.61 -9.38
CA CYS A 250 16.01 -1.39 -9.45
C CYS A 250 17.32 -1.54 -8.68
N LEU A 251 17.25 -2.02 -7.43
CA LEU A 251 18.43 -2.22 -6.61
C LEU A 251 19.40 -3.23 -7.22
N LYS A 252 18.88 -4.32 -7.80
CA LYS A 252 19.67 -5.31 -8.53
C LYS A 252 20.38 -4.68 -9.71
N ALA A 253 19.65 -3.97 -10.57
CA ALA A 253 20.21 -3.33 -11.76
C ALA A 253 21.31 -2.32 -11.39
N TRP A 254 21.12 -1.53 -10.34
CA TRP A 254 22.13 -0.58 -9.89
C TRP A 254 23.37 -1.25 -9.29
N THR A 255 23.18 -2.35 -8.57
CA THR A 255 24.30 -3.15 -8.07
C THR A 255 25.11 -3.76 -9.20
N ASP A 256 24.44 -4.32 -10.23
CA ASP A 256 25.07 -4.88 -11.41
C ASP A 256 25.85 -3.82 -12.20
N GLN A 257 25.34 -2.57 -12.22
CA GLN A 257 25.98 -1.39 -12.79
C GLN A 257 27.04 -0.75 -11.86
N ARG A 258 27.34 -1.35 -10.72
CA ARG A 258 28.28 -0.84 -9.71
C ARG A 258 27.97 0.59 -9.20
N LYS A 259 26.70 1.00 -9.22
CA LYS A 259 26.26 2.28 -8.69
C LYS A 259 26.29 2.30 -7.16
N ASP A 260 26.60 3.47 -6.59
CA ASP A 260 26.55 3.68 -5.14
C ASP A 260 25.09 3.68 -4.65
N LEU A 261 24.69 2.62 -3.96
CA LEU A 261 23.33 2.47 -3.44
C LEU A 261 22.97 3.54 -2.39
N ARG A 262 23.94 4.12 -1.67
CA ARG A 262 23.68 5.23 -0.72
C ARG A 262 23.10 6.44 -1.44
N LYS A 263 23.59 6.73 -2.64
CA LYS A 263 23.08 7.82 -3.49
C LYS A 263 21.79 7.43 -4.20
N MET A 264 21.61 6.16 -4.53
CA MET A 264 20.46 5.69 -5.29
C MET A 264 19.20 5.42 -4.43
N LEU A 265 19.36 5.08 -3.14
CA LEU A 265 18.23 4.81 -2.24
C LEU A 265 17.31 6.04 -2.05
N PRO A 266 17.82 7.28 -1.82
CA PRO A 266 16.96 8.45 -1.76
C PRO A 266 16.20 8.70 -3.07
N ILE A 267 16.81 8.45 -4.23
CA ILE A 267 16.17 8.58 -5.54
C ILE A 267 15.02 7.57 -5.67
N LEU A 268 15.25 6.31 -5.26
CA LEU A 268 14.19 5.31 -5.25
C LEU A 268 13.07 5.67 -4.26
N ALA A 269 13.42 6.21 -3.09
CA ALA A 269 12.44 6.66 -2.11
C ALA A 269 11.55 7.77 -2.67
N ALA A 270 12.14 8.79 -3.31
CA ALA A 270 11.43 9.87 -3.97
C ALA A 270 10.53 9.35 -5.10
N TYR A 271 11.07 8.50 -5.98
CA TYR A 271 10.33 7.88 -7.07
C TYR A 271 9.09 7.11 -6.57
N LEU A 272 9.27 6.29 -5.55
CA LEU A 272 8.21 5.51 -4.93
C LEU A 272 7.26 6.35 -4.05
N GLY A 273 7.63 7.58 -3.68
CA GLY A 273 6.87 8.42 -2.75
C GLY A 273 6.88 7.86 -1.32
N HIS A 274 8.04 7.48 -0.82
CA HIS A 274 8.23 7.12 0.58
C HIS A 274 8.50 8.38 1.40
N VAL A 275 7.80 8.49 2.54
CA VAL A 275 8.03 9.59 3.49
C VAL A 275 9.35 9.39 4.23
N ASN A 276 9.69 8.13 4.54
CA ASN A 276 10.90 7.76 5.29
C ASN A 276 11.78 6.84 4.45
N LEU A 277 13.08 7.09 4.47
CA LEU A 277 14.08 6.30 3.76
C LEU A 277 14.11 4.84 4.25
N SER A 278 13.88 4.60 5.55
CA SER A 278 13.79 3.26 6.14
C SER A 278 12.82 2.33 5.43
N SER A 279 11.70 2.87 4.90
CA SER A 279 10.77 2.09 4.09
C SER A 279 11.36 1.62 2.75
N THR A 280 12.45 2.25 2.29
CA THR A 280 13.17 1.85 1.07
C THR A 280 14.32 0.90 1.41
N GLU A 281 14.97 1.11 2.54
CA GLU A 281 16.03 0.23 3.05
C GLU A 281 15.51 -1.19 3.34
N GLU A 282 14.25 -1.33 3.78
CA GLU A 282 13.60 -2.64 3.93
C GLU A 282 13.68 -3.53 2.67
N TYR A 283 13.79 -2.93 1.47
CA TYR A 283 13.91 -3.71 0.24
C TYR A 283 15.27 -4.38 0.08
N LEU A 284 16.33 -3.89 0.71
CA LEU A 284 17.64 -4.55 0.73
C LEU A 284 17.58 -5.86 1.50
N LEU A 285 16.76 -5.92 2.55
CA LEU A 285 16.54 -7.14 3.34
C LEU A 285 15.80 -8.25 2.58
N LEU A 286 15.17 -7.92 1.43
CA LEU A 286 14.46 -8.90 0.62
C LEU A 286 15.38 -9.76 -0.27
N ALA A 287 16.65 -9.38 -0.39
CA ALA A 287 17.68 -10.16 -1.08
C ALA A 287 19.02 -10.06 -0.34
N PRO A 288 19.09 -10.50 0.94
CA PRO A 288 20.22 -10.22 1.83
C PRO A 288 21.53 -10.77 1.28
N ASN A 289 21.53 -11.97 0.69
CA ASN A 289 22.73 -12.58 0.11
C ASN A 289 23.35 -11.75 -1.01
N ARG A 290 22.53 -10.99 -1.76
CA ARG A 290 23.00 -10.14 -2.86
C ARG A 290 23.47 -8.76 -2.39
N PHE A 291 22.91 -8.27 -1.29
CA PHE A 291 23.19 -6.94 -0.75
C PHE A 291 23.99 -6.96 0.55
N ARG A 292 24.60 -8.09 0.92
CA ARG A 292 25.33 -8.26 2.19
C ARG A 292 26.39 -7.16 2.42
N LYS A 293 27.21 -6.84 1.41
CA LYS A 293 28.24 -5.80 1.51
C LYS A 293 27.64 -4.40 1.72
N GLN A 294 26.50 -4.11 1.07
CA GLN A 294 25.83 -2.84 1.20
C GLN A 294 25.10 -2.71 2.54
N LEU A 295 24.49 -3.79 3.03
CA LEU A 295 23.83 -3.82 4.34
C LEU A 295 24.81 -3.53 5.48
N SER A 296 26.02 -4.10 5.44
CA SER A 296 27.03 -3.85 6.46
C SER A 296 27.54 -2.39 6.52
N THR A 297 27.34 -1.61 5.44
CA THR A 297 27.79 -0.22 5.34
C THR A 297 26.69 0.81 5.58
N LEU A 298 25.42 0.43 5.55
CA LEU A 298 24.27 1.36 5.62
C LEU A 298 23.78 1.64 7.05
N SER A 299 23.87 0.67 7.95
CA SER A 299 23.56 0.91 9.37
C SER A 299 24.14 -0.19 10.26
N PRO A 300 24.84 0.16 11.36
CA PRO A 300 25.28 -0.80 12.37
C PRO A 300 24.13 -1.55 13.07
N ALA A 301 22.93 -0.94 13.12
CA ALA A 301 21.75 -1.54 13.75
C ALA A 301 21.19 -2.76 13.00
N PHE A 302 21.50 -2.93 11.72
CA PHE A 302 21.04 -4.08 10.91
C PHE A 302 21.94 -5.31 11.00
N VAL A 303 23.12 -5.20 11.62
CA VAL A 303 24.10 -6.30 11.68
C VAL A 303 23.81 -7.26 12.84
N GLN A 304 22.97 -6.88 13.80
CA GLN A 304 22.71 -7.68 15.01
C GLN A 304 21.53 -8.67 14.90
N GLU A 305 20.78 -8.68 13.78
CA GLU A 305 19.61 -9.55 13.58
C GLU A 305 19.79 -10.60 12.45
N CYS A 306 21.02 -10.84 11.99
CA CYS A 306 21.33 -11.90 10.99
C CYS A 306 22.19 -13.00 11.59
#